data_c218e5a63fcc6f665b1f9e7812d130c0
#
_entry.id   c218e5a63fcc6f665b1f9e7812d130c0
#
_cell.length_a   1.000
_cell.length_b   1.000
_cell.length_c   1.000
_cell.angle_alpha   90.00
_cell.angle_beta   90.00
_cell.angle_gamma   90.00
#
_symmetry.space_group_name_H-M   'P 1'
#
loop_
_entity.id
_entity.type
_entity.pdbx_description
1 polymer ?
#
loop_
_entity_poly.entity_id
_entity_poly.type
_entity_poly.pdbx_seq_one_letter_code
_entity_poly.pdbx_strand_id
1 'polypeptide(L)'
;MKLALGALLLCAAGMIAPTAYASGSILAGGGISPRDAYTLGKALTFQKLVCASCPLQAADLDRDRAESLRASLEARDAAVKPGTPDDRHILVLCPATEASGCDSEVDEQELVHYYLTRRFRL
;
A
#
# COMPACT_ATOMS: atom_id res chain seq x y z
N MET A 1 19.13 56.56 41.14
CA MET A 1 19.87 55.97 40.03
C MET A 1 19.96 54.45 40.22
N LYS A 2 19.06 53.68 39.65
CA LYS A 2 19.21 52.22 39.51
C LYS A 2 18.51 51.83 38.23
N LEU A 3 19.32 51.52 37.23
CA LEU A 3 18.91 50.95 35.96
C LEU A 3 18.52 49.50 36.16
N ALA A 4 17.27 49.15 35.89
CA ALA A 4 16.84 47.74 35.81
C ALA A 4 16.86 47.31 34.35
N LEU A 5 17.84 46.49 34.02
CA LEU A 5 17.86 45.77 32.72
C LEU A 5 16.78 44.68 32.74
N GLY A 6 15.75 44.90 31.94
CA GLY A 6 14.76 43.83 31.65
C GLY A 6 15.29 42.87 30.58
N ALA A 7 15.56 41.65 30.98
CA ALA A 7 15.91 40.60 30.07
C ALA A 7 14.66 40.11 29.31
N LEU A 8 14.62 40.38 28.01
CA LEU A 8 13.62 39.81 27.10
C LEU A 8 14.01 38.35 26.77
N LEU A 9 13.31 37.43 27.37
CA LEU A 9 13.39 36.02 26.99
C LEU A 9 12.51 35.79 25.73
N LEU A 10 13.14 35.70 24.57
CA LEU A 10 12.51 35.23 23.38
C LEU A 10 12.37 33.71 23.49
N CYS A 11 11.17 33.24 23.79
CA CYS A 11 10.80 31.81 23.60
C CYS A 11 10.60 31.56 22.10
N ALA A 12 11.62 31.05 21.43
CA ALA A 12 11.49 30.45 20.12
C ALA A 12 10.76 29.14 20.27
N ALA A 13 9.43 29.15 20.11
CA ALA A 13 8.64 27.97 19.97
C ALA A 13 8.97 27.30 18.61
N GLY A 14 9.88 26.36 18.64
CA GLY A 14 10.15 25.51 17.51
C GLY A 14 8.92 24.66 17.21
N MET A 15 8.20 25.01 16.15
CA MET A 15 7.18 24.15 15.59
C MET A 15 7.88 22.93 14.98
N ILE A 16 7.91 21.83 15.73
CA ILE A 16 8.25 20.53 15.19
C ILE A 16 7.03 20.12 14.38
N ALA A 17 7.07 20.36 13.07
CA ALA A 17 6.09 19.79 12.16
C ALA A 17 6.25 18.26 12.21
N PRO A 18 5.18 17.49 12.49
CA PRO A 18 5.24 16.06 12.35
C PRO A 18 5.49 15.76 10.87
N THR A 19 6.66 15.27 10.54
CA THR A 19 6.90 14.66 9.25
C THR A 19 6.05 13.41 9.21
N ALA A 20 4.88 13.51 8.58
CA ALA A 20 4.10 12.36 8.22
C ALA A 20 4.95 11.56 7.24
N TYR A 21 5.55 10.48 7.72
CA TYR A 21 6.12 9.46 6.84
C TYR A 21 4.93 8.86 6.08
N ALA A 22 4.70 9.35 4.89
CA ALA A 22 3.80 8.70 3.96
C ALA A 22 4.44 7.36 3.64
N SER A 23 3.97 6.31 4.27
CA SER A 23 4.24 4.92 3.86
C SER A 23 3.95 4.87 2.37
N GLY A 24 4.96 4.47 1.58
CA GLY A 24 5.02 4.56 0.14
C GLY A 24 3.77 4.13 -0.64
N SER A 25 2.69 4.85 -0.45
CA SER A 25 1.50 4.71 -1.26
C SER A 25 1.83 5.22 -2.66
N ILE A 26 1.64 4.39 -3.67
CA ILE A 26 1.74 4.75 -5.09
C ILE A 26 0.93 6.03 -5.37
N LEU A 27 -0.13 6.25 -4.63
CA LEU A 27 -1.01 7.40 -4.74
C LEU A 27 -0.49 8.65 -4.03
N ALA A 28 0.35 8.52 -3.00
CA ALA A 28 0.78 9.65 -2.17
C ALA A 28 2.03 10.37 -2.69
N GLY A 29 2.83 9.74 -3.52
CA GLY A 29 4.16 10.25 -3.91
C GLY A 29 4.39 10.45 -5.38
N GLY A 30 3.50 10.07 -6.25
CA GLY A 30 3.97 10.32 -7.50
C GLY A 30 3.52 9.62 -8.72
N GLY A 31 2.75 10.14 -9.44
CA GLY A 31 2.71 9.91 -10.83
C GLY A 31 1.65 8.93 -11.34
N ILE A 32 1.04 8.13 -10.49
CA ILE A 32 -0.08 7.28 -10.91
C ILE A 32 -1.39 7.89 -10.39
N SER A 33 -2.29 8.20 -11.32
CA SER A 33 -3.62 8.68 -10.94
C SER A 33 -4.46 7.57 -10.30
N PRO A 34 -5.44 7.91 -9.44
CA PRO A 34 -6.35 6.91 -8.87
C PRO A 34 -7.07 6.05 -9.92
N ARG A 35 -7.36 6.63 -11.06
CA ARG A 35 -7.99 5.93 -12.19
C ARG A 35 -7.02 4.90 -12.80
N ASP A 36 -5.78 5.31 -13.01
CA ASP A 36 -4.75 4.43 -13.57
C ASP A 36 -4.38 3.33 -12.61
N ALA A 37 -4.26 3.65 -11.31
CA ALA A 37 -4.04 2.66 -10.26
C ALA A 37 -5.14 1.60 -10.23
N TYR A 38 -6.40 1.99 -10.36
CA TYR A 38 -7.52 1.07 -10.44
C TYR A 38 -7.43 0.18 -11.70
N THR A 39 -7.14 0.77 -12.85
CA THR A 39 -7.04 0.07 -14.13
C THR A 39 -5.89 -0.93 -14.13
N LEU A 40 -4.72 -0.51 -13.66
CA LEU A 40 -3.54 -1.38 -13.54
C LEU A 40 -3.76 -2.48 -12.52
N GLY A 41 -4.31 -2.18 -11.35
CA GLY A 41 -4.63 -3.17 -10.32
C GLY A 41 -5.63 -4.20 -10.81
N LYS A 42 -6.64 -3.78 -11.55
CA LYS A 42 -7.59 -4.70 -12.22
C LYS A 42 -6.87 -5.60 -13.21
N ALA A 43 -6.04 -5.03 -14.09
CA ALA A 43 -5.30 -5.80 -15.08
C ALA A 43 -4.39 -6.84 -14.43
N LEU A 44 -3.62 -6.45 -13.42
CA LEU A 44 -2.74 -7.36 -12.67
C LEU A 44 -3.51 -8.47 -11.98
N THR A 45 -4.65 -8.16 -11.38
CA THR A 45 -5.52 -9.16 -10.74
C THR A 45 -5.92 -10.26 -11.72
N PHE A 46 -6.37 -9.89 -12.92
CA PHE A 46 -6.85 -10.85 -13.91
C PHE A 46 -5.76 -11.44 -14.82
N GLN A 47 -4.56 -10.92 -14.78
CA GLN A 47 -3.41 -11.49 -15.49
C GLN A 47 -2.56 -12.43 -14.66
N LYS A 48 -2.41 -12.15 -13.36
CA LYS A 48 -1.49 -12.88 -12.49
C LYS A 48 -2.15 -13.67 -11.37
N LEU A 49 -3.27 -13.18 -10.84
CA LEU A 49 -3.88 -13.74 -9.64
C LEU A 49 -5.11 -14.58 -9.93
N VAL A 50 -5.95 -14.14 -10.85
CA VAL A 50 -7.27 -14.72 -11.14
C VAL A 50 -7.43 -14.95 -12.65
N CYS A 51 -6.99 -16.09 -13.14
CA CYS A 51 -7.11 -16.48 -14.54
C CYS A 51 -7.11 -18.01 -14.68
N ALA A 52 -7.26 -18.52 -15.91
CA ALA A 52 -7.32 -19.97 -16.16
C ALA A 52 -6.08 -20.73 -15.66
N SER A 53 -4.88 -20.12 -15.75
CA SER A 53 -3.61 -20.69 -15.28
C SER A 53 -3.11 -20.04 -13.97
N CYS A 54 -3.92 -19.18 -13.37
CA CYS A 54 -3.58 -18.47 -12.14
C CYS A 54 -3.90 -19.31 -10.88
N PRO A 55 -3.39 -18.87 -9.71
CA PRO A 55 -3.72 -19.49 -8.43
C PRO A 55 -5.22 -19.56 -8.13
N LEU A 56 -5.98 -18.56 -8.57
CA LEU A 56 -7.43 -18.48 -8.37
C LEU A 56 -8.18 -18.45 -9.71
N GLN A 57 -9.40 -18.95 -9.71
CA GLN A 57 -10.30 -18.85 -10.85
C GLN A 57 -11.22 -17.63 -10.72
N ALA A 58 -11.68 -17.11 -11.84
CA ALA A 58 -12.54 -15.92 -11.85
C ALA A 58 -13.82 -16.07 -11.03
N ALA A 59 -14.39 -17.28 -11.01
CA ALA A 59 -15.59 -17.60 -10.22
C ALA A 59 -15.35 -17.57 -8.70
N ASP A 60 -14.10 -17.69 -8.26
CA ASP A 60 -13.73 -17.70 -6.84
C ASP A 60 -13.51 -16.29 -6.28
N LEU A 61 -13.47 -15.27 -7.13
CA LEU A 61 -13.25 -13.88 -6.70
C LEU A 61 -14.58 -13.20 -6.31
N ASP A 62 -15.02 -13.51 -5.13
CA ASP A 62 -16.12 -12.82 -4.45
C ASP A 62 -15.61 -11.82 -3.39
N ARG A 63 -16.52 -11.24 -2.62
CA ARG A 63 -16.16 -10.26 -1.58
C ARG A 63 -15.32 -10.90 -0.46
N ASP A 64 -15.66 -12.08 -0.01
CA ASP A 64 -14.98 -12.75 1.09
C ASP A 64 -13.55 -13.12 0.68
N ARG A 65 -13.39 -13.60 -0.55
CA ARG A 65 -12.08 -13.85 -1.14
C ARG A 65 -11.27 -12.58 -1.30
N ALA A 66 -11.89 -11.50 -1.77
CA ALA A 66 -11.23 -10.20 -1.90
C ALA A 66 -10.77 -9.65 -0.54
N GLU A 67 -11.55 -9.83 0.51
CA GLU A 67 -11.19 -9.45 1.88
C GLU A 67 -10.00 -10.27 2.40
N SER A 68 -10.00 -11.58 2.18
CA SER A 68 -8.88 -12.47 2.53
C SER A 68 -7.59 -12.08 1.80
N LEU A 69 -7.65 -11.82 0.50
CA LEU A 69 -6.51 -11.37 -0.31
C LEU A 69 -6.00 -10.01 0.18
N ARG A 70 -6.89 -9.06 0.46
CA ARG A 70 -6.53 -7.75 1.01
C ARG A 70 -5.80 -7.90 2.35
N ALA A 71 -6.33 -8.72 3.25
CA ALA A 71 -5.70 -8.96 4.55
C ALA A 71 -4.30 -9.57 4.42
N SER A 72 -4.09 -10.50 3.48
CA SER A 72 -2.77 -11.04 3.17
C SER A 72 -1.79 -9.99 2.65
N LEU A 73 -2.25 -9.10 1.77
CA LEU A 73 -1.42 -8.00 1.23
C LEU A 73 -1.03 -7.00 2.32
N GLU A 74 -1.97 -6.62 3.17
CA GLU A 74 -1.72 -5.70 4.31
C GLU A 74 -0.76 -6.32 5.34
N ALA A 75 -0.93 -7.59 5.67
CA ALA A 75 -0.05 -8.29 6.61
C ALA A 75 1.38 -8.38 6.07
N ARG A 76 1.54 -8.57 4.77
CA ARG A 76 2.84 -8.63 4.13
C ARG A 76 3.53 -7.27 4.10
N ASP A 77 2.80 -6.20 3.79
CA ASP A 77 3.32 -4.82 3.84
C ASP A 77 3.78 -4.45 5.26
N ALA A 78 3.03 -4.85 6.27
CA ALA A 78 3.37 -4.66 7.67
C ALA A 78 4.47 -5.61 8.20
N ALA A 79 5.01 -6.51 7.37
CA ALA A 79 5.95 -7.57 7.74
C ALA A 79 5.41 -8.48 8.89
N VAL A 80 4.11 -8.60 9.00
CA VAL A 80 3.43 -9.48 9.94
C VAL A 80 3.21 -10.83 9.28
N LYS A 81 3.35 -11.92 10.04
CA LYS A 81 3.04 -13.24 9.51
C LYS A 81 1.56 -13.35 9.20
N PRO A 82 1.19 -13.53 7.94
CA PRO A 82 -0.20 -13.68 7.56
C PRO A 82 -0.78 -14.97 8.13
N GLY A 83 -2.09 -15.07 8.14
CA GLY A 83 -2.82 -16.21 8.64
C GLY A 83 -4.03 -16.55 7.77
N THR A 84 -4.07 -16.03 6.55
CA THR A 84 -5.16 -16.30 5.62
C THR A 84 -4.82 -17.45 4.67
N PRO A 85 -5.82 -18.16 4.11
CA PRO A 85 -5.58 -19.19 3.12
C PRO A 85 -4.97 -18.63 1.82
N ASP A 86 -5.03 -17.32 1.61
CA ASP A 86 -4.60 -16.67 0.39
C ASP A 86 -3.16 -16.15 0.42
N ASP A 87 -2.43 -16.34 1.51
CA ASP A 87 -1.06 -15.86 1.69
C ASP A 87 -0.08 -16.34 0.59
N ARG A 88 -0.30 -17.53 0.07
CA ARG A 88 0.51 -18.06 -1.03
C ARG A 88 0.12 -17.48 -2.38
N HIS A 89 -1.14 -17.14 -2.55
CA HIS A 89 -1.65 -16.67 -3.83
C HIS A 89 -1.11 -15.29 -4.20
N ILE A 90 -0.92 -14.42 -3.22
CA ILE A 90 -0.38 -13.08 -3.44
C ILE A 90 1.11 -13.05 -3.83
N LEU A 91 1.82 -14.18 -3.67
CA LEU A 91 3.25 -14.26 -4.01
C LEU A 91 3.55 -14.12 -5.49
N VAL A 92 2.56 -14.27 -6.35
CA VAL A 92 2.70 -14.03 -7.79
C VAL A 92 2.81 -12.54 -8.15
N LEU A 93 2.49 -11.66 -7.19
CA LEU A 93 2.55 -10.21 -7.35
C LEU A 93 3.89 -9.68 -6.85
N CYS A 94 4.53 -8.84 -7.64
CA CYS A 94 5.81 -8.23 -7.31
C CYS A 94 5.62 -7.02 -6.39
N PRO A 95 6.26 -6.99 -5.20
CA PRO A 95 6.35 -5.77 -4.41
C PRO A 95 7.38 -4.81 -5.00
N ALA A 96 7.33 -3.53 -4.61
CA ALA A 96 8.27 -2.50 -5.06
C ALA A 96 9.70 -2.65 -4.50
N THR A 97 10.00 -3.70 -3.75
CA THR A 97 11.30 -3.91 -3.14
C THR A 97 12.24 -4.70 -4.05
N GLU A 98 13.44 -4.19 -4.28
CA GLU A 98 14.47 -4.83 -5.10
C GLU A 98 14.92 -6.21 -4.59
N ALA A 99 14.66 -6.52 -3.32
CA ALA A 99 15.07 -7.77 -2.68
C ALA A 99 14.29 -9.01 -3.16
N SER A 100 13.23 -8.84 -3.93
CA SER A 100 12.32 -9.92 -4.32
C SER A 100 12.67 -10.63 -5.63
N GLY A 101 13.66 -10.12 -6.38
CA GLY A 101 13.99 -10.65 -7.71
C GLY A 101 12.89 -10.42 -8.77
N CYS A 102 12.00 -9.50 -8.51
CA CYS A 102 10.94 -9.11 -9.44
C CYS A 102 11.40 -7.95 -10.33
N ASP A 103 11.19 -8.08 -11.63
CA ASP A 103 11.48 -7.02 -12.63
C ASP A 103 10.26 -6.10 -12.83
N SER A 104 9.66 -5.61 -11.76
CA SER A 104 8.53 -4.69 -11.87
C SER A 104 8.90 -3.29 -11.42
N GLU A 105 8.64 -2.30 -12.27
CA GLU A 105 8.82 -0.88 -11.96
C GLU A 105 7.74 -0.34 -11.01
N VAL A 106 6.69 -1.10 -10.79
CA VAL A 106 5.54 -0.71 -9.95
C VAL A 106 5.32 -1.72 -8.84
N ASP A 107 4.75 -1.27 -7.74
CA ASP A 107 4.29 -2.14 -6.67
C ASP A 107 2.98 -2.82 -7.09
N GLU A 108 3.10 -4.04 -7.61
CA GLU A 108 1.94 -4.81 -8.05
C GLU A 108 1.01 -5.18 -6.89
N GLN A 109 1.59 -5.43 -5.72
CA GLN A 109 0.81 -5.77 -4.52
C GLN A 109 -0.05 -4.59 -4.07
N GLU A 110 0.49 -3.38 -4.06
CA GLU A 110 -0.26 -2.18 -3.72
C GLU A 110 -1.36 -1.86 -4.74
N LEU A 111 -1.06 -2.01 -6.03
CA LEU A 111 -2.06 -1.81 -7.09
C LEU A 111 -3.23 -2.77 -6.98
N VAL A 112 -2.96 -4.06 -6.73
CA VAL A 112 -4.01 -5.06 -6.55
C VAL A 112 -4.80 -4.79 -5.26
N HIS A 113 -4.12 -4.43 -4.17
CA HIS A 113 -4.77 -4.00 -2.92
C HIS A 113 -5.74 -2.83 -3.16
N TYR A 114 -5.29 -1.82 -3.89
CA TYR A 114 -6.13 -0.67 -4.24
C TYR A 114 -7.36 -1.08 -5.05
N TYR A 115 -7.17 -1.92 -6.09
CA TYR A 115 -8.27 -2.42 -6.91
C TYR A 115 -9.29 -3.20 -6.09
N LEU A 116 -8.85 -4.17 -5.29
CA LEU A 116 -9.74 -5.00 -4.48
C LEU A 116 -10.55 -4.16 -3.49
N THR A 117 -9.89 -3.24 -2.79
CA THR A 117 -10.53 -2.34 -1.83
C THR A 117 -11.62 -1.50 -2.49
N ARG A 118 -11.34 -0.93 -3.65
CA ARG A 118 -12.30 -0.08 -4.38
C ARG A 118 -13.41 -0.88 -5.03
N ARG A 119 -13.09 -2.02 -5.63
CA ARG A 119 -14.06 -2.85 -6.36
C ARG A 119 -15.09 -3.49 -5.44
N PHE A 120 -14.65 -3.99 -4.30
CA PHE A 120 -15.48 -4.73 -3.36
C PHE A 120 -15.95 -3.88 -2.17
N ARG A 121 -15.55 -2.62 -2.09
CA ARG A 121 -15.87 -1.68 -1.00
C ARG A 121 -15.49 -2.24 0.38
N LEU A 122 -14.24 -2.65 0.50
CA LEU A 122 -13.66 -3.22 1.70
C LEU A 122 -13.16 -2.14 2.67
#